data_533999b5c8d733011639998e49f13b39
#
_entry.id   533999b5c8d733011639998e49f13b39
#
_cell.length_a   1.000
_cell.length_b   1.000
_cell.length_c   1.000
_cell.angle_alpha   90.00
_cell.angle_beta   90.00
_cell.angle_gamma   90.00
#
_symmetry.space_group_name_H-M   'P 1'
#
loop_
_entity.id
_entity.type
_entity.pdbx_description
1 polymer ?
#
loop_
_entity_poly.entity_id
_entity_poly.type
_entity_poly.pdbx_seq_one_letter_code
_entity_poly.pdbx_strand_id
1 'polypeptide(L)'
;EGSPIKSVKDLVAAIKADPSKVVFGAGGSVGSQDWMKAALTARASGLDPKAMRFVAFEGGGEAITALQGGHVQVYSGDASEAEEQIKAGAKIRVLAVMADKRLEGSLSGIPTMKELGYDVQWPIIRGFYMGPKVSDADFKAWSDTFTKMMATPAYDKLRAERGLFKFALTGKELDAFIKERMATYRKLAADFNLRVAQ
;
A
#
# COMPACT_ATOMS: atom_id res chain seq x y z
N GLU A 1 -13.26 -15.09 7.64
CA GLU A 1 -14.06 -14.93 8.87
C GLU A 1 -13.57 -15.80 10.04
N GLY A 2 -13.04 -17.01 9.82
CA GLY A 2 -12.58 -17.93 10.87
C GLY A 2 -11.21 -17.62 11.47
N SER A 3 -10.47 -16.63 10.96
CA SER A 3 -9.14 -16.29 11.47
C SER A 3 -9.19 -15.80 12.93
N PRO A 4 -8.29 -16.24 13.82
CA PRO A 4 -8.14 -15.67 15.16
C PRO A 4 -7.61 -14.24 15.16
N ILE A 5 -7.00 -13.78 14.06
CA ILE A 5 -6.48 -12.43 13.91
C ILE A 5 -7.65 -11.51 13.52
N LYS A 6 -8.20 -10.79 14.50
CA LYS A 6 -9.35 -9.89 14.34
C LYS A 6 -8.99 -8.41 14.36
N SER A 7 -7.79 -8.10 14.81
CA SER A 7 -7.26 -6.74 14.95
C SER A 7 -5.76 -6.70 14.69
N VAL A 8 -5.19 -5.51 14.54
CA VAL A 8 -3.72 -5.33 14.48
C VAL A 8 -3.05 -5.79 15.77
N LYS A 9 -3.72 -5.61 16.92
CA LYS A 9 -3.20 -6.11 18.20
C LYS A 9 -3.06 -7.63 18.20
N ASP A 10 -4.05 -8.35 17.67
CA ASP A 10 -3.98 -9.82 17.55
C ASP A 10 -2.87 -10.24 16.58
N LEU A 11 -2.71 -9.52 15.47
CA LEU A 11 -1.64 -9.75 14.51
C LEU A 11 -0.27 -9.59 15.17
N VAL A 12 -0.05 -8.50 15.88
CA VAL A 12 1.20 -8.23 16.61
C VAL A 12 1.45 -9.29 17.67
N ALA A 13 0.43 -9.70 18.40
CA ALA A 13 0.54 -10.78 19.40
C ALA A 13 0.90 -12.12 18.74
N ALA A 14 0.29 -12.46 17.61
CA ALA A 14 0.59 -13.68 16.87
C ALA A 14 2.03 -13.69 16.33
N ILE A 15 2.51 -12.56 15.78
CA ILE A 15 3.90 -12.40 15.32
C ILE A 15 4.88 -12.58 16.47
N LYS A 16 4.61 -11.98 17.63
CA LYS A 16 5.46 -12.09 18.81
C LYS A 16 5.49 -13.51 19.40
N ALA A 17 4.36 -14.21 19.36
CA ALA A 17 4.26 -15.56 19.90
C ALA A 17 5.00 -16.57 19.02
N ASP A 18 4.79 -16.54 17.73
CA ASP A 18 5.45 -17.43 16.76
C ASP A 18 5.39 -16.82 15.35
N PRO A 19 6.44 -16.09 14.92
CA PRO A 19 6.47 -15.48 13.60
C PRO A 19 6.42 -16.49 12.46
N SER A 20 6.78 -17.75 12.71
CA SER A 20 6.76 -18.80 11.69
C SER A 20 5.33 -19.19 11.27
N LYS A 21 4.33 -18.89 12.10
CA LYS A 21 2.91 -19.16 11.85
C LYS A 21 2.16 -18.00 11.20
N VAL A 22 2.81 -16.84 11.04
CA VAL A 22 2.21 -15.68 10.40
C VAL A 22 2.88 -15.44 9.05
N VAL A 23 2.25 -15.97 8.00
CA VAL A 23 2.72 -15.82 6.63
C VAL A 23 2.04 -14.63 5.97
N PHE A 24 2.84 -13.67 5.51
CA PHE A 24 2.37 -12.54 4.72
C PHE A 24 2.34 -12.92 3.23
N GLY A 25 1.24 -12.64 2.56
CA GLY A 25 1.11 -12.74 1.11
C GLY A 25 0.94 -11.35 0.51
N ALA A 26 1.62 -11.10 -0.60
CA ALA A 26 1.51 -9.82 -1.30
C ALA A 26 1.89 -9.93 -2.77
N GLY A 27 1.48 -8.97 -3.58
CA GLY A 27 1.94 -8.84 -4.96
C GLY A 27 3.41 -8.42 -5.04
N GLY A 28 4.15 -8.99 -5.98
CA GLY A 28 5.56 -8.69 -6.22
C GLY A 28 6.53 -9.32 -5.22
N SER A 29 7.81 -9.15 -5.49
CA SER A 29 8.91 -9.76 -4.77
C SER A 29 9.30 -9.00 -3.49
N VAL A 30 10.29 -9.54 -2.77
CA VAL A 30 10.96 -8.84 -1.65
C VAL A 30 11.50 -7.48 -2.14
N GLY A 31 11.19 -6.43 -1.38
CA GLY A 31 11.51 -5.05 -1.74
C GLY A 31 10.43 -4.34 -2.55
N SER A 32 9.38 -5.03 -3.00
CA SER A 32 8.21 -4.39 -3.60
C SER A 32 7.48 -3.49 -2.60
N GLN A 33 6.57 -2.65 -3.09
CA GLN A 33 5.77 -1.78 -2.22
C GLN A 33 4.96 -2.58 -1.20
N ASP A 34 4.39 -3.71 -1.61
CA ASP A 34 3.57 -4.54 -0.74
C ASP A 34 4.40 -5.29 0.28
N TRP A 35 5.59 -5.77 -0.11
CA TRP A 35 6.56 -6.31 0.84
C TRP A 35 6.98 -5.26 1.87
N MET A 36 7.22 -4.00 1.45
CA MET A 36 7.59 -2.92 2.36
C MET A 36 6.51 -2.65 3.42
N LYS A 37 5.23 -2.71 3.05
CA LYS A 37 4.10 -2.59 4.00
C LYS A 37 4.14 -3.72 5.03
N ALA A 38 4.34 -4.96 4.59
CA ALA A 38 4.50 -6.11 5.48
C ALA A 38 5.73 -5.96 6.39
N ALA A 39 6.88 -5.56 5.84
CA ALA A 39 8.12 -5.35 6.57
C ALA A 39 8.01 -4.25 7.65
N LEU A 40 7.33 -3.16 7.34
CA LEU A 40 7.04 -2.09 8.31
C LEU A 40 6.13 -2.58 9.43
N THR A 41 5.13 -3.40 9.11
CA THR A 41 4.25 -4.03 10.12
C THR A 41 5.02 -4.98 11.01
N ALA A 42 5.86 -5.83 10.43
CA ALA A 42 6.73 -6.74 11.18
C ALA A 42 7.66 -5.97 12.12
N ARG A 43 8.34 -4.92 11.62
CA ARG A 43 9.22 -4.05 12.42
C ARG A 43 8.46 -3.37 13.57
N ALA A 44 7.27 -2.85 13.30
CA ALA A 44 6.41 -2.24 14.33
C ALA A 44 5.95 -3.25 15.40
N SER A 45 5.95 -4.54 15.05
CA SER A 45 5.68 -5.65 15.98
C SER A 45 6.92 -6.08 16.77
N GLY A 46 8.10 -5.52 16.48
CA GLY A 46 9.36 -5.90 17.10
C GLY A 46 10.05 -7.11 16.43
N LEU A 47 9.59 -7.53 15.25
CA LEU A 47 10.21 -8.58 14.45
C LEU A 47 11.18 -7.97 13.44
N ASP A 48 12.36 -8.59 13.27
CA ASP A 48 13.23 -8.29 12.14
C ASP A 48 12.47 -8.64 10.83
N PRO A 49 12.29 -7.70 9.90
CA PRO A 49 11.63 -7.95 8.63
C PRO A 49 12.21 -9.12 7.83
N LYS A 50 13.49 -9.45 8.02
CA LYS A 50 14.15 -10.60 7.37
C LYS A 50 13.69 -11.95 7.94
N ALA A 51 13.22 -11.98 9.18
CA ALA A 51 12.65 -13.17 9.80
C ALA A 51 11.16 -13.37 9.47
N MET A 52 10.53 -12.39 8.77
CA MET A 52 9.14 -12.47 8.35
C MET A 52 8.97 -13.56 7.28
N ARG A 53 7.99 -14.43 7.46
CA ARG A 53 7.57 -15.36 6.40
C ARG A 53 6.74 -14.60 5.36
N PHE A 54 7.21 -14.62 4.14
CA PHE A 54 6.61 -13.90 3.02
C PHE A 54 6.47 -14.79 1.80
N VAL A 55 5.30 -14.74 1.16
CA VAL A 55 5.02 -15.40 -0.12
C VAL A 55 4.70 -14.32 -1.15
N ALA A 56 5.48 -14.31 -2.23
CA ALA A 56 5.29 -13.43 -3.38
C ALA A 56 4.26 -14.03 -4.33
N PHE A 57 3.36 -13.19 -4.83
CA PHE A 57 2.37 -13.50 -5.86
C PHE A 57 2.55 -12.55 -7.04
N GLU A 58 2.00 -12.88 -8.19
CA GLU A 58 2.03 -11.98 -9.36
C GLU A 58 1.25 -10.68 -9.12
N GLY A 59 0.17 -10.74 -8.33
CA GLY A 59 -0.63 -9.57 -7.98
C GLY A 59 -1.49 -9.76 -6.72
N GLY A 60 -2.15 -8.67 -6.31
CA GLY A 60 -2.99 -8.65 -5.10
C GLY A 60 -4.15 -9.64 -5.15
N GLY A 61 -4.74 -9.87 -6.34
CA GLY A 61 -5.84 -10.82 -6.51
C GLY A 61 -5.48 -12.25 -6.15
N GLU A 62 -4.30 -12.72 -6.58
CA GLU A 62 -3.79 -14.05 -6.23
C GLU A 62 -3.48 -14.17 -4.74
N ALA A 63 -2.85 -13.12 -4.17
CA ALA A 63 -2.55 -13.08 -2.75
C ALA A 63 -3.81 -13.11 -1.88
N ILE A 64 -4.88 -12.42 -2.29
CA ILE A 64 -6.19 -12.44 -1.62
C ILE A 64 -6.84 -13.83 -1.76
N THR A 65 -6.72 -14.48 -2.91
CA THR A 65 -7.21 -15.86 -3.11
C THR A 65 -6.48 -16.82 -2.16
N ALA A 66 -5.15 -16.69 -2.04
CA ALA A 66 -4.36 -17.49 -1.11
C ALA A 66 -4.73 -17.23 0.36
N LEU A 67 -5.07 -15.97 0.71
CA LEU A 67 -5.57 -15.62 2.04
C LEU A 67 -6.92 -16.30 2.32
N GLN A 68 -7.84 -16.27 1.36
CA GLN A 68 -9.15 -16.94 1.49
C GLN A 68 -9.01 -18.45 1.63
N GLY A 69 -8.05 -19.05 0.94
CA GLY A 69 -7.70 -20.46 1.02
C GLY A 69 -6.92 -20.85 2.29
N GLY A 70 -6.54 -19.89 3.14
CA GLY A 70 -5.75 -20.14 4.36
C GLY A 70 -4.27 -20.42 4.13
N HIS A 71 -3.78 -20.27 2.90
CA HIS A 71 -2.37 -20.50 2.53
C HIS A 71 -1.44 -19.41 3.08
N VAL A 72 -1.98 -18.21 3.28
CA VAL A 72 -1.33 -17.10 3.99
C VAL A 72 -2.30 -16.57 5.06
N GLN A 73 -1.77 -15.94 6.11
CA GLN A 73 -2.57 -15.43 7.22
C GLN A 73 -2.85 -13.94 7.10
N VAL A 74 -2.02 -13.23 6.36
CA VAL A 74 -2.11 -11.78 6.18
C VAL A 74 -1.90 -11.42 4.72
N TYR A 75 -2.77 -10.61 4.19
CA TYR A 75 -2.56 -9.91 2.92
C TYR A 75 -1.99 -8.51 3.19
N SER A 76 -0.92 -8.16 2.51
CA SER A 76 -0.35 -6.82 2.50
C SER A 76 -0.44 -6.25 1.09
N GLY A 77 -1.35 -5.32 0.87
CA GLY A 77 -1.60 -4.78 -0.47
C GLY A 77 -2.40 -3.49 -0.44
N ASP A 78 -3.08 -3.17 -1.53
CA ASP A 78 -3.83 -1.94 -1.69
C ASP A 78 -5.23 -2.04 -1.09
N ALA A 79 -5.66 -0.99 -0.39
CA ALA A 79 -6.99 -0.93 0.21
C ALA A 79 -8.11 -1.00 -0.85
N SER A 80 -7.89 -0.39 -2.04
CA SER A 80 -8.83 -0.45 -3.16
C SER A 80 -9.03 -1.87 -3.70
N GLU A 81 -7.97 -2.68 -3.77
CA GLU A 81 -8.07 -4.10 -4.17
C GLU A 81 -8.84 -4.91 -3.13
N ALA A 82 -8.54 -4.71 -1.85
CA ALA A 82 -9.28 -5.36 -0.76
C ALA A 82 -10.76 -4.97 -0.78
N GLU A 83 -11.08 -3.70 -0.98
CA GLU A 83 -12.45 -3.21 -1.08
C GLU A 83 -13.20 -3.85 -2.25
N GLU A 84 -12.58 -3.92 -3.43
CA GLU A 84 -13.16 -4.55 -4.62
C GLU A 84 -13.49 -6.03 -4.36
N GLN A 85 -12.57 -6.76 -3.75
CA GLN A 85 -12.78 -8.16 -3.39
C GLN A 85 -13.87 -8.36 -2.34
N ILE A 86 -13.95 -7.46 -1.34
CA ILE A 86 -15.05 -7.49 -0.35
C ILE A 86 -16.39 -7.24 -1.03
N LYS A 87 -16.48 -6.26 -1.94
CA LYS A 87 -17.69 -6.01 -2.75
C LYS A 87 -18.06 -7.21 -3.63
N ALA A 88 -17.08 -7.98 -4.08
CA ALA A 88 -17.27 -9.23 -4.82
C ALA A 88 -17.62 -10.43 -3.93
N GLY A 89 -17.76 -10.24 -2.61
CA GLY A 89 -18.16 -11.28 -1.65
C GLY A 89 -17.02 -12.01 -0.95
N ALA A 90 -15.77 -11.54 -1.09
CA ALA A 90 -14.64 -12.12 -0.37
C ALA A 90 -14.79 -11.96 1.15
N LYS A 91 -14.65 -13.06 1.89
CA LYS A 91 -14.77 -13.09 3.35
C LYS A 91 -13.45 -12.73 4.04
N ILE A 92 -12.92 -11.58 3.71
CA ILE A 92 -11.71 -11.01 4.29
C ILE A 92 -12.03 -9.84 5.21
N ARG A 93 -11.08 -9.47 6.07
CA ARG A 93 -11.19 -8.35 6.99
C ARG A 93 -10.00 -7.43 6.82
N VAL A 94 -10.25 -6.14 6.61
CA VAL A 94 -9.22 -5.11 6.67
C VAL A 94 -8.96 -4.76 8.13
N LEU A 95 -7.73 -4.92 8.61
CA LEU A 95 -7.37 -4.66 10.01
C LEU A 95 -7.02 -3.20 10.26
N ALA A 96 -6.31 -2.59 9.32
CA ALA A 96 -5.94 -1.18 9.37
C ALA A 96 -5.50 -0.69 7.98
N VAL A 97 -5.40 0.61 7.82
CA VAL A 97 -4.84 1.28 6.66
C VAL A 97 -3.57 2.06 7.04
N MET A 98 -2.62 2.13 6.11
CA MET A 98 -1.34 2.83 6.30
C MET A 98 -1.39 4.25 5.73
N ALA A 99 -2.44 5.00 6.06
CA ALA A 99 -2.67 6.37 5.63
C ALA A 99 -2.58 7.34 6.82
N ASP A 100 -2.41 8.63 6.54
CA ASP A 100 -2.38 9.68 7.57
C ASP A 100 -3.69 9.78 8.36
N LYS A 101 -4.79 9.52 7.69
CA LYS A 101 -6.15 9.55 8.22
C LYS A 101 -6.97 8.41 7.62
N ARG A 102 -8.10 8.11 8.26
CA ARG A 102 -9.02 7.08 7.75
C ARG A 102 -9.44 7.36 6.32
N LEU A 103 -9.71 6.29 5.61
CA LEU A 103 -10.22 6.35 4.25
C LEU A 103 -11.67 6.85 4.24
N GLU A 104 -12.12 7.31 3.09
CA GLU A 104 -13.53 7.66 2.84
C GLU A 104 -14.32 6.42 2.37
N GLY A 105 -15.63 6.55 2.27
CA GLY A 105 -16.49 5.50 1.69
C GLY A 105 -16.63 4.28 2.59
N SER A 106 -16.68 3.09 1.98
CA SER A 106 -16.96 1.81 2.66
C SER A 106 -15.86 1.41 3.68
N LEU A 107 -14.65 1.94 3.55
CA LEU A 107 -13.52 1.69 4.45
C LEU A 107 -13.36 2.74 5.55
N SER A 108 -14.28 3.71 5.68
CA SER A 108 -14.19 4.80 6.66
C SER A 108 -14.19 4.31 8.12
N GLY A 109 -14.76 3.15 8.40
CA GLY A 109 -14.73 2.51 9.72
C GLY A 109 -13.38 1.87 10.07
N ILE A 110 -12.48 1.71 9.11
CA ILE A 110 -11.19 1.05 9.33
C ILE A 110 -10.18 2.05 9.94
N PRO A 111 -9.54 1.72 11.07
CA PRO A 111 -8.56 2.60 11.70
C PRO A 111 -7.27 2.68 10.89
N THR A 112 -6.52 3.76 11.08
CA THR A 112 -5.13 3.82 10.59
C THR A 112 -4.18 3.10 11.56
N MET A 113 -3.01 2.67 11.06
CA MET A 113 -1.95 2.12 11.91
C MET A 113 -1.54 3.13 13.00
N LYS A 114 -1.50 4.41 12.66
CA LYS A 114 -1.16 5.50 13.60
C LYS A 114 -2.18 5.64 14.74
N GLU A 115 -3.49 5.57 14.45
CA GLU A 115 -4.54 5.57 15.47
C GLU A 115 -4.42 4.40 16.45
N LEU A 116 -3.86 3.28 16.00
CA LEU A 116 -3.60 2.09 16.79
C LEU A 116 -2.27 2.12 17.56
N GLY A 117 -1.53 3.23 17.49
CA GLY A 117 -0.26 3.42 18.19
C GLY A 117 0.98 2.92 17.42
N TYR A 118 0.83 2.58 16.14
CA TYR A 118 1.95 2.17 15.29
C TYR A 118 2.26 3.27 14.28
N ASP A 119 3.45 3.88 14.36
CA ASP A 119 3.89 4.90 13.41
C ASP A 119 4.32 4.27 12.09
N VAL A 120 3.33 3.78 11.36
CA VAL A 120 3.49 3.13 10.06
C VAL A 120 2.58 3.81 9.04
N GLN A 121 3.19 4.39 8.02
CA GLN A 121 2.50 5.02 6.91
C GLN A 121 3.13 4.56 5.59
N TRP A 122 2.28 4.26 4.61
CA TRP A 122 2.72 3.86 3.28
C TRP A 122 1.68 4.26 2.22
N PRO A 123 1.61 5.55 1.83
CA PRO A 123 0.71 5.97 0.77
C PRO A 123 1.19 5.43 -0.57
N ILE A 124 0.29 4.81 -1.31
CA ILE A 124 0.53 4.40 -2.70
C ILE A 124 0.14 5.54 -3.62
N ILE A 125 1.03 5.85 -4.55
CA ILE A 125 0.83 6.88 -5.56
C ILE A 125 0.71 6.21 -6.92
N ARG A 126 -0.26 6.67 -7.71
CA ARG A 126 -0.39 6.28 -9.11
C ARG A 126 -0.29 7.54 -9.97
N GLY A 127 0.44 7.48 -11.06
CA GLY A 127 0.66 8.64 -11.90
C GLY A 127 1.28 8.29 -13.25
N PHE A 128 1.51 9.31 -14.04
CA PHE A 128 2.15 9.21 -15.35
C PHE A 128 3.48 9.96 -15.33
N TYR A 129 4.44 9.48 -16.05
CA TYR A 129 5.72 10.15 -16.27
C TYR A 129 6.07 10.12 -17.75
N MET A 130 6.88 11.05 -18.16
CA MET A 130 7.34 11.18 -19.55
C MET A 130 8.83 10.85 -19.62
N GLY A 131 9.27 10.43 -20.80
CA GLY A 131 10.67 10.11 -21.05
C GLY A 131 11.58 11.35 -20.91
N PRO A 132 12.89 11.14 -20.68
CA PRO A 132 13.83 12.23 -20.36
C PRO A 132 14.10 13.20 -21.54
N LYS A 133 13.67 12.86 -22.75
CA LYS A 133 13.87 13.67 -23.96
C LYS A 133 12.58 14.30 -24.48
N VAL A 134 11.52 14.35 -23.68
CA VAL A 134 10.29 15.04 -24.05
C VAL A 134 10.56 16.56 -24.09
N SER A 135 9.96 17.27 -25.06
CA SER A 135 10.10 18.73 -25.12
C SER A 135 9.38 19.40 -23.96
N ASP A 136 9.88 20.57 -23.51
CA ASP A 136 9.22 21.36 -22.48
C ASP A 136 7.78 21.73 -22.87
N ALA A 137 7.53 21.96 -24.15
CA ALA A 137 6.21 22.29 -24.68
C ALA A 137 5.25 21.10 -24.52
N ASP A 138 5.66 19.89 -24.87
CA ASP A 138 4.85 18.68 -24.71
C ASP A 138 4.63 18.38 -23.22
N PHE A 139 5.68 18.49 -22.39
CA PHE A 139 5.56 18.30 -20.95
C PHE A 139 4.55 19.27 -20.34
N LYS A 140 4.61 20.53 -20.75
CA LYS A 140 3.66 21.55 -20.29
C LYS A 140 2.24 21.25 -20.76
N ALA A 141 2.05 20.88 -22.02
CA ALA A 141 0.73 20.58 -22.57
C ALA A 141 0.05 19.42 -21.83
N TRP A 142 0.79 18.35 -21.53
CA TRP A 142 0.29 17.22 -20.75
C TRP A 142 0.04 17.58 -19.29
N SER A 143 0.93 18.32 -18.65
CA SER A 143 0.74 18.78 -17.27
C SER A 143 -0.50 19.65 -17.12
N ASP A 144 -0.73 20.58 -18.05
CA ASP A 144 -1.93 21.42 -18.08
C ASP A 144 -3.19 20.59 -18.31
N THR A 145 -3.13 19.57 -19.19
CA THR A 145 -4.24 18.66 -19.47
C THR A 145 -4.62 17.85 -18.23
N PHE A 146 -3.66 17.23 -17.56
CA PHE A 146 -3.92 16.50 -16.31
C PHE A 146 -4.43 17.41 -15.20
N THR A 147 -3.88 18.61 -15.05
CA THR A 147 -4.35 19.60 -14.07
C THR A 147 -5.82 19.95 -14.28
N LYS A 148 -6.21 20.23 -15.52
CA LYS A 148 -7.60 20.53 -15.89
C LYS A 148 -8.51 19.32 -15.67
N MET A 149 -8.09 18.15 -16.10
CA MET A 149 -8.85 16.90 -15.93
C MET A 149 -9.11 16.60 -14.45
N MET A 150 -8.06 16.67 -13.61
CA MET A 150 -8.15 16.39 -12.17
C MET A 150 -9.01 17.41 -11.40
N ALA A 151 -9.29 18.56 -11.96
CA ALA A 151 -10.20 19.56 -11.40
C ALA A 151 -11.67 19.31 -11.76
N THR A 152 -11.98 18.33 -12.60
CA THR A 152 -13.35 18.08 -13.05
C THR A 152 -14.15 17.23 -12.05
N PRO A 153 -15.49 17.46 -11.93
CA PRO A 153 -16.35 16.58 -11.12
C PRO A 153 -16.39 15.14 -11.64
N ALA A 154 -16.23 14.94 -12.96
CA ALA A 154 -16.18 13.60 -13.57
C ALA A 154 -14.98 12.79 -13.07
N TYR A 155 -13.79 13.42 -12.98
CA TYR A 155 -12.61 12.79 -12.40
C TYR A 155 -12.81 12.47 -10.91
N ASP A 156 -13.36 13.41 -10.15
CA ASP A 156 -13.62 13.22 -8.72
C ASP A 156 -14.59 12.04 -8.47
N LYS A 157 -15.63 11.92 -9.29
CA LYS A 157 -16.56 10.80 -9.25
C LYS A 157 -15.84 9.48 -9.55
N LEU A 158 -15.11 9.43 -10.68
CA LEU A 158 -14.42 8.21 -11.13
C LEU A 158 -13.39 7.72 -10.10
N ARG A 159 -12.56 8.63 -9.53
CA ARG A 159 -11.58 8.25 -8.51
C ARG A 159 -12.24 7.69 -7.25
N ALA A 160 -13.36 8.32 -6.79
CA ALA A 160 -14.09 7.89 -5.62
C ALA A 160 -14.72 6.49 -5.83
N GLU A 161 -15.30 6.23 -7.00
CA GLU A 161 -15.83 4.92 -7.40
C GLU A 161 -14.76 3.82 -7.39
N ARG A 162 -13.49 4.20 -7.63
CA ARG A 162 -12.33 3.31 -7.63
C ARG A 162 -11.60 3.23 -6.28
N GLY A 163 -12.16 3.81 -5.21
CA GLY A 163 -11.52 3.83 -3.89
C GLY A 163 -10.20 4.61 -3.85
N LEU A 164 -10.01 5.58 -4.75
CA LEU A 164 -8.80 6.38 -4.84
C LEU A 164 -8.98 7.74 -4.19
N PHE A 165 -7.97 8.18 -3.43
CA PHE A 165 -7.96 9.50 -2.81
C PHE A 165 -7.61 10.60 -3.80
N LYS A 166 -8.05 11.83 -3.48
CA LYS A 166 -7.64 13.00 -4.22
C LYS A 166 -6.17 13.30 -3.94
N PHE A 167 -5.35 13.15 -4.97
CA PHE A 167 -3.96 13.52 -4.98
C PHE A 167 -3.65 14.13 -6.35
N ALA A 168 -3.63 15.46 -6.42
CA ALA A 168 -3.59 16.21 -7.68
C ALA A 168 -2.34 17.07 -7.75
N LEU A 169 -1.18 16.43 -7.85
CA LEU A 169 0.10 17.12 -8.08
C LEU A 169 0.54 16.96 -9.53
N THR A 170 1.10 18.01 -10.09
CA THR A 170 1.69 18.04 -11.44
C THR A 170 2.98 18.87 -11.43
N GLY A 171 3.79 18.73 -12.49
CA GLY A 171 4.97 19.56 -12.70
C GLY A 171 5.98 19.53 -11.54
N LYS A 172 6.45 20.71 -11.14
CA LYS A 172 7.50 20.86 -10.12
C LYS A 172 7.11 20.34 -8.74
N GLU A 173 5.84 20.49 -8.36
CA GLU A 173 5.34 20.00 -7.06
C GLU A 173 5.35 18.48 -7.01
N LEU A 174 4.92 17.80 -8.09
CA LEU A 174 5.01 16.36 -8.21
C LEU A 174 6.47 15.88 -8.19
N ASP A 175 7.36 16.56 -8.91
CA ASP A 175 8.78 16.22 -8.96
C ASP A 175 9.43 16.30 -7.56
N ALA A 176 9.18 17.37 -6.82
CA ALA A 176 9.67 17.52 -5.46
C ALA A 176 9.15 16.41 -4.53
N PHE A 177 7.86 16.11 -4.61
CA PHE A 177 7.24 15.05 -3.84
C PHE A 177 7.84 13.66 -4.17
N ILE A 178 8.04 13.34 -5.45
CA ILE A 178 8.64 12.07 -5.86
C ILE A 178 10.09 11.96 -5.36
N LYS A 179 10.88 13.02 -5.44
CA LYS A 179 12.26 13.04 -4.92
C LYS A 179 12.32 12.75 -3.43
N GLU A 180 11.43 13.35 -2.64
CA GLU A 180 11.32 13.09 -1.21
C GLU A 180 10.94 11.62 -0.93
N ARG A 181 9.96 11.08 -1.66
CA ARG A 181 9.55 9.68 -1.53
C ARG A 181 10.67 8.72 -1.91
N MET A 182 11.39 8.99 -2.99
CA MET A 182 12.54 8.18 -3.37
C MET A 182 13.63 8.17 -2.30
N ALA A 183 13.92 9.32 -1.67
CA ALA A 183 14.87 9.40 -0.57
C ALA A 183 14.42 8.54 0.63
N THR A 184 13.13 8.61 0.98
CA THR A 184 12.53 7.78 2.04
C THR A 184 12.65 6.29 1.72
N TYR A 185 12.34 5.89 0.49
CA TYR A 185 12.40 4.48 0.07
C TYR A 185 13.84 3.95 0.05
N ARG A 186 14.80 4.76 -0.41
CA ARG A 186 16.23 4.39 -0.36
C ARG A 186 16.70 4.20 1.09
N LYS A 187 16.29 5.08 1.99
CA LYS A 187 16.60 4.95 3.42
C LYS A 187 16.02 3.64 3.98
N LEU A 188 14.76 3.35 3.73
CA LEU A 188 14.12 2.12 4.19
C LEU A 188 14.79 0.87 3.59
N ALA A 189 15.16 0.90 2.31
CA ALA A 189 15.88 -0.19 1.67
C ALA A 189 17.23 -0.43 2.36
N ALA A 190 17.96 0.64 2.71
CA ALA A 190 19.19 0.54 3.48
C ALA A 190 18.96 -0.01 4.89
N ASP A 191 17.95 0.53 5.61
CA ASP A 191 17.57 0.08 6.95
C ASP A 191 17.20 -1.41 6.98
N PHE A 192 16.58 -1.93 5.91
CA PHE A 192 16.24 -3.35 5.77
C PHE A 192 17.36 -4.16 5.09
N ASN A 193 18.50 -3.53 4.77
CA ASN A 193 19.62 -4.16 4.10
C ASN A 193 19.21 -4.86 2.79
N LEU A 194 18.36 -4.20 2.01
CA LEU A 194 17.97 -4.62 0.66
C LEU A 194 19.01 -4.12 -0.34
N ARG A 195 19.28 -4.95 -1.37
CA ARG A 195 20.10 -4.49 -2.49
C ARG A 195 19.27 -3.50 -3.31
N VAL A 196 19.72 -2.26 -3.38
CA VAL A 196 19.16 -1.25 -4.29
C VAL A 196 19.92 -1.41 -5.62
N ALA A 197 19.20 -1.69 -6.71
CA ALA A 197 19.80 -1.62 -8.03
C ALA A 197 20.34 -0.21 -8.27
N GLN A 198 21.60 -0.12 -8.71
CA GLN A 198 22.26 1.15 -9.05
C GLN A 198 21.72 1.69 -10.37
#